data_83cb60c4c3b8cbf199d60f84859d427a
#
_entry.id   83cb60c4c3b8cbf199d60f84859d427a
#
_cell.length_a   1.000
_cell.length_b   1.000
_cell.length_c   1.000
_cell.angle_alpha   90.00
_cell.angle_beta   90.00
_cell.angle_gamma   90.00
#
_symmetry.space_group_name_H-M   'P 1'
#
loop_
_entity.id
_entity.type
_entity.pdbx_description
1 polymer ?
#
loop_
_entity_poly.entity_id
_entity_poly.type
_entity_poly.pdbx_seq_one_letter_code
_entity_poly.pdbx_strand_id
1 'polypeptide(L)'
;VPYFFAIFTAGIPLLILEYGMGHKYKGSTPLAIARTNKKWEWLGWWPTISAFMILGYYSMILSWAVNYFTFSFSKKWGNDSNAFFHNDFLQLTSSPFEFGKMVWPILLGIAFIWAINWFICYKGVKGGIEKASKILLPTLITIMIIIAIRAVTLNGATTGLNTLFTPDWSMVMKPKVWVAAYGQVFFSLSLAMGIMMTYSSYLPKKTDINNSAFMTAFANCGFEFLSAIAVFAILGYMATSQNLQIGR
;
A
#
# COMPACT_ATOMS: atom_id res chain seq x y z
N VAL A 1 -12.56 -4.27 15.06
CA VAL A 1 -12.20 -5.47 15.86
C VAL A 1 -11.48 -6.52 15.00
N PRO A 2 -12.02 -7.03 13.85
CA PRO A 2 -11.36 -8.06 13.05
C PRO A 2 -9.94 -7.68 12.57
N TYR A 3 -9.71 -6.41 12.21
CA TYR A 3 -8.39 -5.91 11.78
C TYR A 3 -7.32 -6.03 12.88
N PHE A 4 -7.64 -5.61 14.11
CA PHE A 4 -6.70 -5.75 15.23
C PHE A 4 -6.44 -7.22 15.57
N PHE A 5 -7.47 -8.04 15.52
CA PHE A 5 -7.31 -9.48 15.72
C PHE A 5 -6.38 -10.09 14.66
N ALA A 6 -6.54 -9.71 13.39
CA ALA A 6 -5.70 -10.18 12.29
C ALA A 6 -4.23 -9.73 12.45
N ILE A 7 -3.98 -8.50 12.93
CA ILE A 7 -2.61 -8.02 13.18
C ILE A 7 -1.93 -8.88 14.25
N PHE A 8 -2.59 -9.15 15.38
CA PHE A 8 -1.98 -9.90 16.47
C PHE A 8 -1.84 -11.39 16.19
N THR A 9 -2.79 -11.99 15.46
CA THR A 9 -2.81 -13.44 15.23
C THR A 9 -2.02 -13.86 14.00
N ALA A 10 -1.94 -13.03 12.97
CA ALA A 10 -1.22 -13.32 11.74
C ALA A 10 -0.15 -12.27 11.42
N GLY A 11 -0.49 -10.99 11.47
CA GLY A 11 0.39 -9.91 11.02
C GLY A 11 1.75 -9.93 11.72
N ILE A 12 1.76 -9.73 13.02
CA ILE A 12 3.00 -9.67 13.81
C ILE A 12 3.76 -11.00 13.80
N PRO A 13 3.11 -12.17 14.05
CA PRO A 13 3.82 -13.45 14.02
C PRO A 13 4.50 -13.76 12.69
N LEU A 14 3.81 -13.53 11.58
CA LEU A 14 4.40 -13.75 10.25
C LEU A 14 5.50 -12.74 9.94
N LEU A 15 5.33 -11.48 10.36
CA LEU A 15 6.37 -10.47 10.19
C LEU A 15 7.65 -10.82 10.96
N ILE A 16 7.52 -11.31 12.20
CA ILE A 16 8.65 -11.82 13.00
C ILE A 16 9.31 -13.01 12.29
N LEU A 17 8.52 -13.92 11.74
CA LEU A 17 9.03 -15.06 10.99
C LEU A 17 9.85 -14.61 9.77
N GLU A 18 9.31 -13.71 8.95
CA GLU A 18 9.99 -13.21 7.75
C GLU A 18 11.28 -12.45 8.11
N TYR A 19 11.22 -11.55 9.10
CA TYR A 19 12.41 -10.86 9.60
C TYR A 19 13.45 -11.84 10.14
N GLY A 20 13.02 -12.82 10.93
CA GLY A 20 13.91 -13.83 11.51
C GLY A 20 14.58 -14.69 10.44
N MET A 21 13.81 -15.15 9.45
CA MET A 21 14.35 -15.96 8.35
C MET A 21 15.37 -15.16 7.51
N GLY A 22 15.02 -13.95 7.08
CA GLY A 22 15.92 -13.11 6.29
C GLY A 22 17.18 -12.73 7.07
N HIS A 23 17.04 -12.38 8.33
CA HIS A 23 18.17 -12.03 9.19
C HIS A 23 19.11 -13.22 9.46
N LYS A 24 18.56 -14.41 9.73
CA LYS A 24 19.33 -15.63 9.99
C LYS A 24 20.04 -16.14 8.75
N TYR A 25 19.34 -16.25 7.64
CA TYR A 25 19.86 -16.92 6.45
C TYR A 25 20.50 -15.98 5.43
N LYS A 26 20.36 -14.67 5.58
CA LYS A 26 21.03 -13.65 4.74
C LYS A 26 20.94 -13.92 3.25
N GLY A 27 19.82 -13.60 2.63
CA GLY A 27 19.64 -13.79 1.20
C GLY A 27 18.22 -13.51 0.72
N SER A 28 17.98 -13.81 -0.56
CA SER A 28 16.64 -13.75 -1.14
C SER A 28 15.73 -14.82 -0.55
N THR A 29 14.42 -14.66 -0.70
CA THR A 29 13.42 -15.58 -0.16
C THR A 29 13.64 -17.04 -0.60
N PRO A 30 13.87 -17.36 -1.91
CA PRO A 30 14.19 -18.72 -2.31
C PRO A 30 15.43 -19.27 -1.61
N LEU A 31 16.49 -18.48 -1.52
CA LEU A 31 17.74 -18.87 -0.89
C LEU A 31 17.59 -19.09 0.63
N ALA A 32 16.83 -18.24 1.31
CA ALA A 32 16.57 -18.36 2.75
C ALA A 32 15.81 -19.68 3.05
N ILE A 33 14.81 -20.01 2.24
CA ILE A 33 14.06 -21.27 2.38
C ILE A 33 14.92 -22.47 2.00
N ALA A 34 15.70 -22.39 0.92
CA ALA A 34 16.62 -23.46 0.52
C ALA A 34 17.67 -23.77 1.60
N ARG A 35 18.16 -22.73 2.32
CA ARG A 35 19.09 -22.90 3.45
C ARG A 35 18.44 -23.53 4.69
N THR A 36 17.13 -23.43 4.81
CA THR A 36 16.37 -24.14 5.85
C THR A 36 16.20 -25.61 5.44
N ASN A 37 15.70 -25.85 4.22
CA ASN A 37 15.56 -27.17 3.63
C ASN A 37 15.45 -27.05 2.11
N LYS A 38 16.43 -27.62 1.39
CA LYS A 38 16.52 -27.53 -0.06
C LYS A 38 15.28 -28.06 -0.81
N LYS A 39 14.56 -29.03 -0.24
CA LYS A 39 13.36 -29.60 -0.85
C LYS A 39 12.21 -28.56 -0.95
N TRP A 40 12.24 -27.52 -0.11
CA TRP A 40 11.19 -26.49 -0.04
C TRP A 40 11.58 -25.18 -0.74
N GLU A 41 12.70 -25.17 -1.48
CA GLU A 41 13.15 -23.96 -2.20
C GLU A 41 12.06 -23.39 -3.12
N TRP A 42 11.28 -24.25 -3.76
CA TRP A 42 10.19 -23.84 -4.65
C TRP A 42 9.14 -22.95 -3.96
N LEU A 43 8.89 -23.13 -2.66
CA LEU A 43 8.00 -22.24 -1.89
C LEU A 43 8.55 -20.82 -1.82
N GLY A 44 9.85 -20.61 -1.88
CA GLY A 44 10.46 -19.30 -1.89
C GLY A 44 10.28 -18.54 -3.21
N TRP A 45 10.04 -19.27 -4.30
CA TRP A 45 9.79 -18.66 -5.60
C TRP A 45 8.38 -18.04 -5.69
N TRP A 46 7.39 -18.55 -4.97
CA TRP A 46 6.03 -18.00 -4.95
C TRP A 46 6.00 -16.52 -4.53
N PRO A 47 6.56 -16.13 -3.39
CA PRO A 47 6.66 -14.71 -2.99
C PRO A 47 7.40 -13.87 -4.05
N THR A 48 8.45 -14.39 -4.62
CA THR A 48 9.26 -13.68 -5.63
C THR A 48 8.45 -13.43 -6.90
N ILE A 49 7.72 -14.43 -7.40
CA ILE A 49 6.85 -14.31 -8.57
C ILE A 49 5.70 -13.34 -8.27
N SER A 50 5.08 -13.45 -7.08
CA SER A 50 4.01 -12.53 -6.68
C SER A 50 4.49 -11.09 -6.65
N ALA A 51 5.67 -10.82 -6.07
CA ALA A 51 6.26 -9.49 -6.04
C ALA A 51 6.55 -8.96 -7.46
N PHE A 52 7.04 -9.83 -8.36
CA PHE A 52 7.27 -9.46 -9.76
C PHE A 52 5.97 -9.09 -10.50
N MET A 53 4.91 -9.88 -10.32
CA MET A 53 3.60 -9.59 -10.89
C MET A 53 3.02 -8.27 -10.38
N ILE A 54 3.13 -8.03 -9.06
CA ILE A 54 2.69 -6.78 -8.44
C ILE A 54 3.46 -5.59 -9.02
N LEU A 55 4.78 -5.69 -9.16
CA LEU A 55 5.61 -4.64 -9.74
C LEU A 55 5.15 -4.22 -11.14
N GLY A 56 4.70 -5.19 -11.95
CA GLY A 56 4.19 -4.95 -13.30
C GLY A 56 2.99 -4.00 -13.31
N TYR A 57 1.90 -4.35 -12.61
CA TYR A 57 0.69 -3.53 -12.63
C TYR A 57 0.80 -2.29 -11.72
N TYR A 58 1.53 -2.38 -10.61
CA TYR A 58 1.66 -1.27 -9.67
C TYR A 58 2.40 -0.06 -10.25
N SER A 59 3.32 -0.30 -11.17
CA SER A 59 4.00 0.76 -11.92
C SER A 59 3.01 1.61 -12.73
N MET A 60 1.94 1.01 -13.27
CA MET A 60 0.87 1.75 -13.96
C MET A 60 0.09 2.63 -12.97
N ILE A 61 -0.27 2.09 -11.80
CA ILE A 61 -1.01 2.84 -10.77
C ILE A 61 -0.19 4.06 -10.30
N LEU A 62 1.11 3.88 -10.10
CA LEU A 62 2.01 4.99 -9.76
C LEU A 62 2.07 6.04 -10.88
N SER A 63 2.08 5.61 -12.13
CA SER A 63 2.01 6.53 -13.28
C SER A 63 0.72 7.35 -13.28
N TRP A 64 -0.42 6.72 -12.95
CA TRP A 64 -1.67 7.46 -12.80
C TRP A 64 -1.58 8.52 -11.70
N ALA A 65 -1.02 8.17 -10.56
CA ALA A 65 -0.83 9.13 -9.46
C ALA A 65 0.03 10.33 -9.88
N VAL A 66 1.14 10.10 -10.60
CA VAL A 66 2.00 11.16 -11.12
C VAL A 66 1.26 12.06 -12.11
N ASN A 67 0.48 11.47 -13.02
CA ASN A 67 -0.31 12.25 -13.97
C ASN A 67 -1.41 13.05 -13.26
N TYR A 68 -2.13 12.44 -12.30
CA TYR A 68 -3.14 13.15 -11.52
C TYR A 68 -2.57 14.26 -10.66
N PHE A 69 -1.35 14.10 -10.15
CA PHE A 69 -0.64 15.20 -9.49
C PHE A 69 -0.47 16.39 -10.43
N THR A 70 -0.06 16.18 -11.68
CA THR A 70 0.05 17.27 -12.66
C THR A 70 -1.31 17.84 -13.06
N PHE A 71 -2.33 17.01 -13.21
CA PHE A 71 -3.69 17.44 -13.55
C PHE A 71 -4.35 18.25 -12.42
N SER A 72 -3.94 18.05 -11.16
CA SER A 72 -4.49 18.77 -10.01
C SER A 72 -4.26 20.28 -10.07
N PHE A 73 -3.18 20.73 -10.72
CA PHE A 73 -2.90 22.16 -10.87
C PHE A 73 -3.90 22.89 -11.77
N SER A 74 -4.53 22.18 -12.72
CA SER A 74 -5.49 22.75 -13.68
C SER A 74 -6.90 22.19 -13.53
N LYS A 75 -7.13 21.29 -12.57
CA LYS A 75 -8.41 20.55 -12.38
C LYS A 75 -8.91 19.94 -13.71
N LYS A 76 -8.03 19.30 -14.44
CA LYS A 76 -8.25 18.82 -15.80
C LYS A 76 -9.40 17.81 -15.93
N TRP A 77 -9.80 17.16 -14.83
CA TRP A 77 -10.92 16.22 -14.79
C TRP A 77 -12.32 16.86 -14.84
N GLY A 78 -12.44 18.20 -14.81
CA GLY A 78 -13.72 18.91 -14.92
C GLY A 78 -14.71 18.54 -13.81
N ASN A 79 -15.99 18.40 -14.20
CA ASN A 79 -17.08 18.09 -13.27
C ASN A 79 -17.32 16.58 -13.12
N ASP A 80 -16.93 15.76 -14.09
CA ASP A 80 -17.06 14.29 -14.06
C ASP A 80 -15.67 13.64 -14.07
N SER A 81 -15.13 13.43 -12.88
CA SER A 81 -13.82 12.81 -12.70
C SER A 81 -13.80 11.32 -13.12
N ASN A 82 -14.97 10.64 -13.09
CA ASN A 82 -15.06 9.24 -13.46
C ASN A 82 -15.00 9.08 -14.99
N ALA A 83 -15.80 9.85 -15.71
CA ALA A 83 -15.76 9.86 -17.17
C ALA A 83 -14.37 10.25 -17.69
N PHE A 84 -13.78 11.31 -17.13
CA PHE A 84 -12.41 11.71 -17.46
C PHE A 84 -11.42 10.59 -17.25
N PHE A 85 -11.46 9.90 -16.11
CA PHE A 85 -10.52 8.84 -15.80
C PHE A 85 -10.59 7.67 -16.77
N HIS A 86 -11.80 7.18 -17.04
CA HIS A 86 -11.97 5.97 -17.86
C HIS A 86 -11.89 6.25 -19.36
N ASN A 87 -12.52 7.34 -19.84
CA ASN A 87 -12.67 7.60 -21.26
C ASN A 87 -11.52 8.47 -21.83
N ASP A 88 -11.15 9.56 -21.13
CA ASP A 88 -10.18 10.51 -21.66
C ASP A 88 -8.74 10.12 -21.29
N PHE A 89 -8.52 9.70 -20.02
CA PHE A 89 -7.18 9.41 -19.52
C PHE A 89 -6.75 7.97 -19.78
N LEU A 90 -7.56 6.97 -19.40
CA LEU A 90 -7.22 5.56 -19.63
C LEU A 90 -7.52 5.10 -21.05
N GLN A 91 -8.50 5.73 -21.70
CA GLN A 91 -9.00 5.34 -23.03
C GLN A 91 -9.36 3.85 -23.08
N LEU A 92 -10.17 3.40 -22.10
CA LEU A 92 -10.55 2.00 -21.98
C LEU A 92 -11.24 1.50 -23.23
N THR A 93 -10.83 0.33 -23.68
CA THR A 93 -11.49 -0.42 -24.77
C THR A 93 -12.70 -1.19 -24.26
N SER A 94 -13.60 -1.57 -25.14
CA SER A 94 -14.82 -2.33 -24.81
C SER A 94 -14.54 -3.76 -24.35
N SER A 95 -13.37 -4.31 -24.71
CA SER A 95 -12.96 -5.68 -24.40
C SER A 95 -11.49 -5.74 -23.96
N PRO A 96 -11.14 -6.62 -22.98
CA PRO A 96 -9.76 -6.85 -22.58
C PRO A 96 -8.85 -7.38 -23.70
N PHE A 97 -9.43 -7.93 -24.77
CA PHE A 97 -8.69 -8.46 -25.92
C PHE A 97 -8.51 -7.45 -27.06
N GLU A 98 -9.09 -6.26 -26.93
CA GLU A 98 -8.89 -5.18 -27.88
C GLU A 98 -7.71 -4.30 -27.41
N PHE A 99 -6.64 -4.33 -28.18
CA PHE A 99 -5.50 -3.45 -27.92
C PHE A 99 -5.83 -2.02 -28.35
N GLY A 100 -6.02 -1.15 -27.36
CA GLY A 100 -6.24 0.28 -27.59
C GLY A 100 -5.00 1.01 -28.12
N LYS A 101 -5.13 2.32 -28.28
CA LYS A 101 -4.00 3.19 -28.64
C LYS A 101 -3.05 3.36 -27.45
N MET A 102 -1.78 3.57 -27.74
CA MET A 102 -0.80 3.89 -26.70
C MET A 102 -1.11 5.24 -26.07
N VAL A 103 -1.34 5.25 -24.77
CA VAL A 103 -1.60 6.47 -23.97
C VAL A 103 -0.28 7.07 -23.50
N TRP A 104 0.23 8.03 -24.24
CA TRP A 104 1.54 8.66 -24.00
C TRP A 104 1.75 9.20 -22.58
N PRO A 105 0.78 9.90 -21.95
CA PRO A 105 0.94 10.36 -20.57
C PRO A 105 1.24 9.22 -19.58
N ILE A 106 0.57 8.07 -19.75
CA ILE A 106 0.79 6.90 -18.89
C ILE A 106 2.19 6.32 -19.14
N LEU A 107 2.60 6.17 -20.40
CA LEU A 107 3.92 5.66 -20.74
C LEU A 107 5.05 6.54 -20.18
N LEU A 108 4.92 7.87 -20.34
CA LEU A 108 5.89 8.82 -19.79
C LEU A 108 5.93 8.76 -18.24
N GLY A 109 4.78 8.63 -17.60
CA GLY A 109 4.70 8.44 -16.15
C GLY A 109 5.38 7.15 -15.69
N ILE A 110 5.19 6.03 -16.40
CA ILE A 110 5.88 4.76 -16.12
C ILE A 110 7.39 4.95 -16.29
N ALA A 111 7.83 5.54 -17.41
CA ALA A 111 9.25 5.77 -17.66
C ALA A 111 9.90 6.65 -16.57
N PHE A 112 9.20 7.68 -16.11
CA PHE A 112 9.64 8.53 -15.01
C PHE A 112 9.78 7.76 -13.69
N ILE A 113 8.78 6.95 -13.33
CA ILE A 113 8.83 6.10 -12.12
C ILE A 113 9.98 5.10 -12.20
N TRP A 114 10.17 4.44 -13.34
CA TRP A 114 11.27 3.49 -13.52
C TRP A 114 12.63 4.17 -13.49
N ALA A 115 12.77 5.37 -14.04
CA ALA A 115 14.02 6.14 -13.96
C ALA A 115 14.38 6.48 -12.50
N ILE A 116 13.40 6.92 -11.69
CA ILE A 116 13.61 7.19 -10.26
C ILE A 116 14.00 5.90 -9.51
N ASN A 117 13.27 4.81 -9.73
CA ASN A 117 13.56 3.53 -9.09
C ASN A 117 14.96 3.03 -9.47
N TRP A 118 15.31 3.09 -10.75
CA TRP A 118 16.63 2.73 -11.22
C TRP A 118 17.73 3.54 -10.52
N PHE A 119 17.56 4.86 -10.43
CA PHE A 119 18.53 5.74 -9.78
C PHE A 119 18.69 5.45 -8.29
N ILE A 120 17.58 5.18 -7.59
CA ILE A 120 17.61 4.81 -6.16
C ILE A 120 18.33 3.46 -5.98
N CYS A 121 17.98 2.47 -6.78
CA CYS A 121 18.59 1.13 -6.72
C CYS A 121 20.07 1.14 -7.11
N TYR A 122 20.45 1.96 -8.10
CA TYR A 122 21.84 2.14 -8.52
C TYR A 122 22.75 2.60 -7.38
N LYS A 123 22.24 3.46 -6.49
CA LYS A 123 22.96 3.92 -5.29
C LYS A 123 23.05 2.87 -4.17
N GLY A 124 22.44 1.71 -4.36
CA GLY A 124 22.44 0.59 -3.43
C GLY A 124 21.55 0.83 -2.19
N VAL A 125 21.60 -0.11 -1.24
CA VAL A 125 20.69 -0.12 -0.10
C VAL A 125 20.93 1.09 0.82
N LYS A 126 22.17 1.30 1.28
CA LYS A 126 22.49 2.40 2.24
C LYS A 126 22.42 3.79 1.60
N GLY A 127 22.97 3.94 0.40
CA GLY A 127 23.06 5.24 -0.28
C GLY A 127 21.81 5.65 -1.03
N GLY A 128 21.01 4.68 -1.45
CA GLY A 128 19.79 4.87 -2.23
C GLY A 128 18.53 4.62 -1.41
N ILE A 129 18.18 3.37 -1.15
CA ILE A 129 16.89 2.99 -0.56
C ILE A 129 16.74 3.58 0.85
N GLU A 130 17.74 3.42 1.72
CA GLU A 130 17.69 3.94 3.09
C GLU A 130 17.58 5.47 3.11
N LYS A 131 18.38 6.15 2.28
CA LYS A 131 18.36 7.62 2.21
C LYS A 131 17.04 8.14 1.64
N ALA A 132 16.52 7.51 0.59
CA ALA A 132 15.21 7.85 0.03
C ALA A 132 14.10 7.66 1.06
N SER A 133 14.08 6.53 1.78
CA SER A 133 13.09 6.25 2.82
C SER A 133 13.15 7.27 3.96
N LYS A 134 14.35 7.66 4.41
CA LYS A 134 14.52 8.68 5.47
C LYS A 134 13.94 10.05 5.11
N ILE A 135 13.82 10.37 3.83
CA ILE A 135 13.25 11.64 3.35
C ILE A 135 11.76 11.46 3.02
N LEU A 136 11.43 10.43 2.24
CA LEU A 136 10.08 10.25 1.72
C LEU A 136 9.07 9.86 2.80
N LEU A 137 9.47 9.05 3.79
CA LEU A 137 8.55 8.56 4.81
C LEU A 137 8.09 9.67 5.76
N PRO A 138 8.97 10.53 6.32
CA PRO A 138 8.52 11.70 7.08
C PRO A 138 7.70 12.68 6.25
N THR A 139 8.07 12.89 4.98
CA THR A 139 7.32 13.74 4.05
C THR A 139 5.90 13.20 3.86
N LEU A 140 5.76 11.90 3.63
CA LEU A 140 4.47 11.23 3.48
C LEU A 140 3.60 11.41 4.73
N ILE A 141 4.16 11.16 5.92
CA ILE A 141 3.44 11.32 7.20
C ILE A 141 3.00 12.79 7.38
N THR A 142 3.88 13.75 7.11
CA THR A 142 3.57 15.17 7.24
C THR A 142 2.43 15.59 6.31
N ILE A 143 2.50 15.20 5.04
CA ILE A 143 1.43 15.49 4.06
C ILE A 143 0.12 14.85 4.52
N MET A 144 0.16 13.61 5.00
CA MET A 144 -1.03 12.90 5.45
C MET A 144 -1.67 13.56 6.67
N ILE A 145 -0.87 14.06 7.62
CA ILE A 145 -1.36 14.83 8.77
C ILE A 145 -2.04 16.12 8.29
N ILE A 146 -1.44 16.86 7.37
CA ILE A 146 -2.02 18.08 6.82
C ILE A 146 -3.37 17.80 6.15
N ILE A 147 -3.43 16.72 5.32
CA ILE A 147 -4.66 16.29 4.66
C ILE A 147 -5.71 15.88 5.70
N ALA A 148 -5.34 15.11 6.72
CA ALA A 148 -6.26 14.67 7.77
C ALA A 148 -6.83 15.85 8.55
N ILE A 149 -6.00 16.82 8.96
CA ILE A 149 -6.44 18.04 9.63
C ILE A 149 -7.43 18.80 8.74
N ARG A 150 -7.09 19.00 7.46
CA ARG A 150 -7.98 19.69 6.52
C ARG A 150 -9.28 18.94 6.30
N ALA A 151 -9.23 17.61 6.16
CA ALA A 151 -10.41 16.77 5.97
C ALA A 151 -11.40 16.87 7.13
N VAL A 152 -10.89 16.79 8.36
CA VAL A 152 -11.72 16.86 9.58
C VAL A 152 -12.36 18.24 9.77
N THR A 153 -11.76 19.32 9.24
CA THR A 153 -12.32 20.68 9.30
C THR A 153 -13.38 20.97 8.23
N LEU A 154 -13.69 20.03 7.35
CA LEU A 154 -14.73 20.21 6.32
C LEU A 154 -16.13 20.02 6.91
N ASN A 155 -17.10 20.81 6.38
CA ASN A 155 -18.49 20.68 6.77
C ASN A 155 -19.04 19.29 6.39
N GLY A 156 -19.61 18.57 7.38
CA GLY A 156 -20.09 17.18 7.16
C GLY A 156 -19.04 16.09 7.38
N ALA A 157 -17.79 16.43 7.70
CA ALA A 157 -16.76 15.44 8.05
C ALA A 157 -17.19 14.52 9.20
N THR A 158 -17.93 15.06 10.18
CA THR A 158 -18.45 14.30 11.33
C THR A 158 -19.34 13.13 10.93
N THR A 159 -20.13 13.26 9.86
CA THR A 159 -20.97 12.17 9.33
C THR A 159 -20.13 10.98 8.88
N GLY A 160 -19.04 11.25 8.16
CA GLY A 160 -18.11 10.20 7.75
C GLY A 160 -17.35 9.58 8.92
N LEU A 161 -16.87 10.41 9.85
CA LEU A 161 -16.18 9.93 11.05
C LEU A 161 -17.11 9.08 11.94
N ASN A 162 -18.37 9.47 12.09
CA ASN A 162 -19.35 8.66 12.80
C ASN A 162 -19.51 7.27 12.13
N THR A 163 -19.52 7.22 10.80
CA THR A 163 -19.59 5.93 10.08
C THR A 163 -18.35 5.07 10.35
N LEU A 164 -17.18 5.67 10.43
CA LEU A 164 -15.92 4.96 10.73
C LEU A 164 -15.89 4.43 12.16
N PHE A 165 -16.34 5.22 13.13
CA PHE A 165 -16.23 4.89 14.56
C PHE A 165 -17.45 4.17 15.12
N THR A 166 -18.58 4.12 14.42
CA THR A 166 -19.77 3.39 14.88
C THR A 166 -19.62 1.91 14.51
N PRO A 167 -19.43 1.01 15.50
CA PRO A 167 -19.25 -0.40 15.22
C PRO A 167 -20.58 -1.06 14.81
N ASP A 168 -20.56 -1.80 13.73
CA ASP A 168 -21.66 -2.71 13.36
C ASP A 168 -21.29 -4.14 13.79
N TRP A 169 -21.80 -4.54 14.96
CA TRP A 169 -21.52 -5.86 15.53
C TRP A 169 -22.08 -7.01 14.71
N SER A 170 -23.13 -6.77 13.91
CA SER A 170 -23.71 -7.80 13.05
C SER A 170 -22.72 -8.25 11.97
N MET A 171 -21.83 -7.36 11.55
CA MET A 171 -20.80 -7.64 10.54
C MET A 171 -19.68 -8.54 11.07
N VAL A 172 -19.42 -8.55 12.38
CA VAL A 172 -18.36 -9.38 12.97
C VAL A 172 -18.64 -10.88 12.79
N MET A 173 -19.91 -11.27 12.67
CA MET A 173 -20.29 -12.66 12.43
C MET A 173 -20.18 -13.09 10.96
N LYS A 174 -19.91 -12.16 10.05
CA LYS A 174 -19.80 -12.47 8.61
C LYS A 174 -18.37 -12.87 8.24
N PRO A 175 -18.13 -14.09 7.70
CA PRO A 175 -16.79 -14.55 7.29
C PRO A 175 -16.09 -13.59 6.31
N LYS A 176 -16.86 -12.97 5.43
CA LYS A 176 -16.34 -11.99 4.43
C LYS A 176 -15.56 -10.85 5.08
N VAL A 177 -16.01 -10.36 6.25
CA VAL A 177 -15.34 -9.27 6.98
C VAL A 177 -13.99 -9.71 7.53
N TRP A 178 -13.89 -10.95 8.01
CA TRP A 178 -12.64 -11.53 8.48
C TRP A 178 -11.64 -11.73 7.33
N VAL A 179 -12.12 -12.30 6.22
CA VAL A 179 -11.26 -12.45 5.02
C VAL A 179 -10.74 -11.11 4.55
N ALA A 180 -11.57 -10.07 4.51
CA ALA A 180 -11.14 -8.72 4.14
C ALA A 180 -10.12 -8.14 5.14
N ALA A 181 -10.32 -8.34 6.45
CA ALA A 181 -9.41 -7.86 7.49
C ALA A 181 -8.03 -8.53 7.39
N TYR A 182 -8.00 -9.86 7.26
CA TYR A 182 -6.73 -10.58 7.05
C TYR A 182 -6.08 -10.20 5.73
N GLY A 183 -6.85 -10.10 4.64
CA GLY A 183 -6.35 -9.65 3.35
C GLY A 183 -5.71 -8.26 3.42
N GLN A 184 -6.33 -7.32 4.13
CA GLN A 184 -5.78 -5.99 4.35
C GLN A 184 -4.45 -6.05 5.11
N VAL A 185 -4.36 -6.83 6.19
CA VAL A 185 -3.13 -6.98 6.98
C VAL A 185 -2.01 -7.62 6.15
N PHE A 186 -2.32 -8.65 5.37
CA PHE A 186 -1.34 -9.28 4.49
C PHE A 186 -0.81 -8.32 3.43
N PHE A 187 -1.70 -7.55 2.83
CA PHE A 187 -1.34 -6.60 1.79
C PHE A 187 -0.53 -5.43 2.35
N SER A 188 -1.00 -4.81 3.43
CA SER A 188 -0.38 -3.60 3.98
C SER A 188 0.99 -3.85 4.62
N LEU A 189 1.16 -4.98 5.30
CA LEU A 189 2.45 -5.41 5.85
C LEU A 189 3.33 -6.12 4.81
N SER A 190 2.86 -6.28 3.56
CA SER A 190 3.57 -7.00 2.49
C SER A 190 3.97 -8.41 2.89
N LEU A 191 3.14 -9.10 3.66
CA LEU A 191 3.41 -10.46 4.13
C LEU A 191 3.32 -11.46 2.98
N ALA A 192 4.10 -12.52 3.05
CA ALA A 192 4.18 -13.58 2.05
C ALA A 192 4.64 -13.09 0.65
N MET A 193 5.22 -11.88 0.56
CA MET A 193 5.82 -11.34 -0.66
C MET A 193 7.35 -11.42 -0.63
N GLY A 194 7.94 -11.88 0.46
CA GLY A 194 9.39 -12.00 0.64
C GLY A 194 10.14 -10.68 0.76
N ILE A 195 9.43 -9.57 0.83
CA ILE A 195 9.98 -8.21 0.91
C ILE A 195 10.71 -8.05 2.24
N MET A 196 10.07 -8.40 3.35
CA MET A 196 10.65 -8.27 4.68
C MET A 196 11.80 -9.24 4.91
N MET A 197 11.75 -10.46 4.32
CA MET A 197 12.91 -11.36 4.29
C MET A 197 14.11 -10.71 3.60
N THR A 198 13.89 -10.07 2.47
CA THR A 198 14.97 -9.42 1.72
C THR A 198 15.54 -8.25 2.51
N TYR A 199 14.71 -7.35 3.05
CA TYR A 199 15.21 -6.22 3.84
C TYR A 199 15.95 -6.65 5.10
N SER A 200 15.43 -7.64 5.83
CA SER A 200 16.07 -8.13 7.05
C SER A 200 17.40 -8.84 6.78
N SER A 201 17.63 -9.32 5.57
CA SER A 201 18.91 -9.92 5.19
C SER A 201 20.08 -8.92 5.24
N TYR A 202 19.80 -7.63 5.08
CA TYR A 202 20.81 -6.55 5.17
C TYR A 202 21.02 -6.01 6.58
N LEU A 203 20.19 -6.39 7.55
CA LEU A 203 20.30 -5.90 8.93
C LEU A 203 21.56 -6.43 9.63
N PRO A 204 22.19 -5.63 10.51
CA PRO A 204 23.31 -6.07 11.34
C PRO A 204 22.96 -7.28 12.22
N LYS A 205 23.96 -8.11 12.54
CA LYS A 205 23.75 -9.32 13.36
C LYS A 205 23.13 -9.09 14.73
N LYS A 206 23.34 -7.92 15.32
CA LYS A 206 22.85 -7.57 16.68
C LYS A 206 21.49 -6.86 16.66
N THR A 207 20.80 -6.79 15.52
CA THR A 207 19.49 -6.13 15.43
C THR A 207 18.43 -6.92 16.18
N ASP A 208 17.65 -6.23 17.01
CA ASP A 208 16.47 -6.79 17.67
C ASP A 208 15.33 -6.93 16.64
N ILE A 209 15.15 -8.14 16.19
CA ILE A 209 14.17 -8.50 15.16
C ILE A 209 12.73 -8.37 15.67
N ASN A 210 12.50 -8.81 16.91
CA ASN A 210 11.16 -8.76 17.48
C ASN A 210 10.67 -7.32 17.61
N ASN A 211 11.48 -6.47 18.21
CA ASN A 211 11.15 -5.05 18.37
C ASN A 211 10.96 -4.37 16.98
N SER A 212 11.80 -4.69 16.01
CA SER A 212 11.69 -4.16 14.65
C SER A 212 10.36 -4.57 13.99
N ALA A 213 9.92 -5.82 14.15
CA ALA A 213 8.66 -6.30 13.61
C ALA A 213 7.45 -5.62 14.28
N PHE A 214 7.46 -5.50 15.61
CA PHE A 214 6.42 -4.77 16.34
C PHE A 214 6.34 -3.30 15.90
N MET A 215 7.47 -2.61 15.86
CA MET A 215 7.52 -1.20 15.44
C MET A 215 6.98 -1.04 14.01
N THR A 216 7.35 -1.92 13.08
CA THR A 216 6.85 -1.89 11.71
C THR A 216 5.34 -2.09 11.66
N ALA A 217 4.81 -3.09 12.36
CA ALA A 217 3.38 -3.38 12.38
C ALA A 217 2.56 -2.22 12.96
N PHE A 218 2.99 -1.66 14.10
CA PHE A 218 2.28 -0.56 14.73
C PHE A 218 2.40 0.76 13.96
N ALA A 219 3.56 1.05 13.38
CA ALA A 219 3.74 2.24 12.55
C ALA A 219 2.83 2.17 11.30
N ASN A 220 2.76 1.00 10.65
CA ASN A 220 1.87 0.78 9.53
C ASN A 220 0.39 0.94 9.94
N CYS A 221 -0.02 0.29 11.03
CA CYS A 221 -1.37 0.40 11.58
C CYS A 221 -1.75 1.87 11.89
N GLY A 222 -0.84 2.61 12.52
CA GLY A 222 -1.05 4.03 12.83
C GLY A 222 -1.24 4.88 11.57
N PHE A 223 -0.45 4.62 10.53
CA PHE A 223 -0.58 5.32 9.25
C PHE A 223 -1.89 4.97 8.53
N GLU A 224 -2.30 3.70 8.52
CA GLU A 224 -3.58 3.27 7.95
C GLU A 224 -4.76 3.92 8.66
N PHE A 225 -4.70 4.00 9.99
CA PHE A 225 -5.75 4.63 10.79
C PHE A 225 -5.84 6.13 10.52
N LEU A 226 -4.70 6.82 10.42
CA LEU A 226 -4.65 8.22 10.03
C LEU A 226 -5.24 8.45 8.64
N SER A 227 -4.93 7.57 7.69
CA SER A 227 -5.47 7.60 6.33
C SER A 227 -6.97 7.35 6.31
N ALA A 228 -7.46 6.40 7.12
CA ALA A 228 -8.89 6.12 7.24
C ALA A 228 -9.65 7.35 7.76
N ILE A 229 -9.13 8.03 8.77
CA ILE A 229 -9.73 9.28 9.28
C ILE A 229 -9.86 10.31 8.16
N ALA A 230 -8.80 10.54 7.39
CA ALA A 230 -8.82 11.52 6.29
C ALA A 230 -9.84 11.14 5.21
N VAL A 231 -9.84 9.88 4.77
CA VAL A 231 -10.74 9.40 3.71
C VAL A 231 -12.20 9.47 4.15
N PHE A 232 -12.54 8.97 5.35
CA PHE A 232 -13.91 8.98 5.84
C PHE A 232 -14.42 10.41 6.10
N ALA A 233 -13.56 11.32 6.57
CA ALA A 233 -13.93 12.74 6.72
C ALA A 233 -14.26 13.38 5.36
N ILE A 234 -13.49 13.09 4.31
CA ILE A 234 -13.75 13.57 2.94
C ILE A 234 -15.05 12.95 2.39
N LEU A 235 -15.27 11.65 2.59
CA LEU A 235 -16.52 10.99 2.18
C LEU A 235 -17.74 11.60 2.88
N GLY A 236 -17.61 11.94 4.17
CA GLY A 236 -18.65 12.65 4.91
C GLY A 236 -18.98 14.02 4.32
N TYR A 237 -17.95 14.80 3.96
CA TYR A 237 -18.12 16.06 3.26
C TYR A 237 -18.81 15.89 1.90
N MET A 238 -18.37 14.92 1.09
CA MET A 238 -18.97 14.67 -0.23
C MET A 238 -20.43 14.23 -0.11
N ALA A 239 -20.75 13.33 0.83
CA ALA A 239 -22.11 12.90 1.08
C ALA A 239 -23.02 14.06 1.49
N THR A 240 -22.54 14.91 2.39
CA THR A 240 -23.29 16.07 2.84
C THR A 240 -23.49 17.10 1.73
N SER A 241 -22.46 17.37 0.92
CA SER A 241 -22.52 18.34 -0.18
C SER A 241 -23.40 17.90 -1.35
N GLN A 242 -23.55 16.59 -1.56
CA GLN A 242 -24.35 16.01 -2.66
C GLN A 242 -25.67 15.39 -2.20
N ASN A 243 -26.04 15.54 -0.91
CA ASN A 243 -27.21 14.91 -0.29
C ASN A 243 -27.25 13.39 -0.50
N LEU A 244 -26.09 12.73 -0.52
CA LEU A 244 -25.96 11.28 -0.68
C LEU A 244 -25.80 10.60 0.67
N GLN A 245 -26.28 9.35 0.78
CA GLN A 245 -25.96 8.50 1.95
C GLN A 245 -24.59 7.86 1.75
N ILE A 246 -23.77 7.87 2.81
CA ILE A 246 -22.54 7.07 2.83
C ILE A 246 -22.97 5.60 2.89
N GLY A 247 -22.75 4.86 1.80
CA GLY A 247 -23.06 3.42 1.73
C GLY A 247 -22.29 2.66 2.83
N ARG A 248 -23.00 1.78 3.53
CA ARG A 248 -22.45 0.85 4.51
C ARG A 248 -22.00 -0.46 3.85
#